data_3c84f16ec070732c1fb9135d60cd1d38
#
_entry.id   3c84f16ec070732c1fb9135d60cd1d38
#
_cell.length_a   1.000
_cell.length_b   1.000
_cell.length_c   1.000
_cell.angle_alpha   90.00
_cell.angle_beta   90.00
_cell.angle_gamma   90.00
#
_symmetry.space_group_name_H-M   'P 1'
#
loop_
_entity.id
_entity.type
_entity.pdbx_description
1 polymer ?
#
loop_
_entity_poly.entity_id
_entity_poly.type
_entity_poly.pdbx_seq_one_letter_code
_entity_poly.pdbx_strand_id
1 'polypeptide(L)'
;LAVAVVSATFIACNSINDALHVTAPDKIDAKSLQDPAFATLLVNSTVGDFECGYGAFVAVGGLLSDELVDVGITASRWPYDRRDVQTSDGAYSTNRCDNTTPGVYTPISTARYTADTVAAMLKTWTDQQVPGRQDLLAKALIYAGYDRIMLGELFCSAAINRGPELTSLEVLAQAEQKFSDGLAAAQAANDPTLTALAYMGRARARLDQGNLTGADADAKQVPPGFVYNATADITSSVRTNRVYAQFNAKLASVTPQFIGLTVPTASGGTVPDTRIADSTTGKNGADNHTPLIVSNKYRTGDAPIRIGSYEEAQLIIAEAEGGQVAVNIINNLRIAAGLPGAFQSTDATAIKNQVIDERSRELFLQGTRAYDIRRLSLPQVPAAGVAYLHGGTYGTEMCLPLPDVERNNNPNINKTGA
;
A
#
# COMPACT_ATOMS: atom_id res chain seq x y z
N LEU A 1 39.20 -43.91 64.13
CA LEU A 1 38.50 -42.72 63.58
C LEU A 1 38.50 -42.87 62.09
N ALA A 2 37.29 -43.19 61.50
CA ALA A 2 37.08 -43.28 60.09
C ALA A 2 36.45 -41.96 59.61
N VAL A 3 37.08 -41.30 58.65
CA VAL A 3 36.55 -40.10 57.99
C VAL A 3 35.80 -40.58 56.73
N ALA A 4 34.47 -40.41 56.76
CA ALA A 4 33.64 -40.64 55.57
C ALA A 4 33.62 -39.35 54.74
N VAL A 5 34.17 -39.41 53.55
CA VAL A 5 34.06 -38.35 52.50
C VAL A 5 32.77 -38.62 51.77
N VAL A 6 31.81 -37.70 51.93
CA VAL A 6 30.55 -37.68 51.16
C VAL A 6 30.86 -37.01 49.83
N SER A 7 30.85 -37.79 48.75
CA SER A 7 30.87 -37.29 47.37
C SER A 7 29.45 -36.79 47.02
N ALA A 8 29.23 -35.46 47.05
CA ALA A 8 28.00 -34.85 46.54
C ALA A 8 28.09 -34.81 44.99
N THR A 9 27.34 -35.66 44.38
CA THR A 9 27.24 -35.83 42.93
C THR A 9 26.51 -34.65 42.30
N PHE A 10 27.10 -34.15 41.22
CA PHE A 10 26.53 -33.16 40.29
C PHE A 10 25.28 -33.72 39.59
N ILE A 11 24.08 -33.41 40.10
CA ILE A 11 22.81 -33.69 39.44
C ILE A 11 21.94 -32.39 39.42
N ALA A 12 22.56 -31.22 39.27
CA ALA A 12 21.81 -29.96 39.33
C ALA A 12 21.82 -29.16 38.02
N CYS A 13 22.42 -29.64 36.92
CA CYS A 13 22.49 -28.82 35.72
C CYS A 13 21.41 -29.09 34.66
N ASN A 14 20.71 -30.23 34.69
CA ASN A 14 19.68 -30.53 33.71
C ASN A 14 18.30 -29.96 34.09
N SER A 15 17.99 -29.84 35.38
CA SER A 15 16.67 -29.34 35.82
C SER A 15 16.50 -27.84 35.65
N ILE A 16 17.61 -27.07 35.57
CA ILE A 16 17.54 -25.61 35.32
C ILE A 16 17.28 -25.33 33.85
N ASN A 17 17.80 -26.11 32.93
CA ASN A 17 17.55 -25.98 31.51
C ASN A 17 16.08 -26.34 31.17
N ASP A 18 15.49 -27.35 31.80
CA ASP A 18 14.09 -27.71 31.63
C ASP A 18 13.13 -26.67 32.25
N ALA A 19 13.52 -26.05 33.37
CA ALA A 19 12.73 -24.98 33.99
C ALA A 19 12.77 -23.65 33.20
N LEU A 20 13.76 -23.44 32.34
CA LEU A 20 13.88 -22.28 31.45
C LEU A 20 13.20 -22.51 30.09
N HIS A 21 12.80 -23.75 29.77
CA HIS A 21 11.95 -24.03 28.61
C HIS A 21 10.48 -23.75 28.94
N VAL A 22 10.13 -22.47 28.94
CA VAL A 22 8.72 -22.04 28.96
C VAL A 22 8.15 -22.39 27.59
N THR A 23 7.46 -23.51 27.48
CA THR A 23 6.56 -23.77 26.35
C THR A 23 5.38 -22.84 26.49
N ALA A 24 5.35 -21.75 25.72
CA ALA A 24 4.17 -20.94 25.55
C ALA A 24 3.30 -21.65 24.47
N PRO A 25 2.20 -22.31 24.86
CA PRO A 25 1.41 -23.13 23.92
C PRO A 25 0.76 -22.31 22.81
N ASP A 26 0.75 -20.99 22.95
CA ASP A 26 0.23 -20.00 21.99
C ASP A 26 1.32 -19.45 21.04
N LYS A 27 2.59 -19.87 21.19
CA LYS A 27 3.72 -19.41 20.36
C LYS A 27 4.40 -20.55 19.65
N ILE A 28 4.60 -20.41 18.37
CA ILE A 28 5.40 -21.31 17.56
C ILE A 28 6.86 -20.92 17.70
N ASP A 29 7.73 -21.89 18.06
CA ASP A 29 9.18 -21.67 18.09
C ASP A 29 9.70 -21.27 16.69
N ALA A 30 10.56 -20.26 16.64
CA ALA A 30 11.14 -19.75 15.39
C ALA A 30 11.82 -20.83 14.53
N LYS A 31 12.41 -21.87 15.18
CA LYS A 31 12.98 -23.01 14.47
C LYS A 31 11.92 -23.88 13.81
N SER A 32 10.76 -24.02 14.44
CA SER A 32 9.62 -24.78 13.90
C SER A 32 9.00 -24.09 12.69
N LEU A 33 9.12 -22.77 12.55
CA LEU A 33 8.66 -22.04 11.37
C LEU A 33 9.40 -22.42 10.08
N GLN A 34 10.55 -23.11 10.18
CA GLN A 34 11.27 -23.63 9.01
C GLN A 34 10.73 -24.99 8.53
N ASP A 35 9.74 -25.57 9.22
CA ASP A 35 9.09 -26.80 8.80
C ASP A 35 8.12 -26.52 7.63
N PRO A 36 8.22 -27.27 6.51
CA PRO A 36 7.30 -27.18 5.39
C PRO A 36 5.81 -27.31 5.76
N ALA A 37 5.48 -27.97 6.86
CA ALA A 37 4.11 -28.08 7.36
C ALA A 37 3.47 -26.71 7.69
N PHE A 38 4.25 -25.69 7.96
CA PHE A 38 3.79 -24.33 8.23
C PHE A 38 3.71 -23.42 6.99
N ALA A 39 4.00 -23.93 5.78
CA ALA A 39 4.06 -23.14 4.55
C ALA A 39 2.82 -22.24 4.34
N THR A 40 1.62 -22.80 4.48
CA THR A 40 0.36 -22.05 4.35
C THR A 40 0.21 -20.97 5.43
N LEU A 41 0.57 -21.28 6.67
CA LEU A 41 0.52 -20.32 7.77
C LEU A 41 1.48 -19.13 7.53
N LEU A 42 2.68 -19.40 7.05
CA LEU A 42 3.68 -18.39 6.72
C LEU A 42 3.20 -17.46 5.59
N VAL A 43 2.59 -18.01 4.55
CA VAL A 43 2.00 -17.20 3.47
C VAL A 43 0.81 -16.38 3.97
N ASN A 44 -0.03 -16.93 4.86
CA ASN A 44 -1.11 -16.16 5.49
C ASN A 44 -0.58 -15.03 6.38
N SER A 45 0.55 -15.23 7.07
CA SER A 45 1.24 -14.14 7.79
C SER A 45 1.72 -13.05 6.84
N THR A 46 2.28 -13.41 5.67
CA THR A 46 2.65 -12.45 4.63
C THR A 46 1.46 -11.59 4.20
N VAL A 47 0.29 -12.22 3.99
CA VAL A 47 -0.94 -11.50 3.64
C VAL A 47 -1.37 -10.55 4.77
N GLY A 48 -1.35 -11.03 6.02
CA GLY A 48 -1.75 -10.21 7.19
C GLY A 48 -0.86 -8.98 7.41
N ASP A 49 0.47 -9.15 7.28
CA ASP A 49 1.43 -8.05 7.39
C ASP A 49 1.22 -7.04 6.25
N PHE A 50 1.01 -7.53 5.01
CA PHE A 50 0.70 -6.68 3.87
C PHE A 50 -0.57 -5.88 4.08
N GLU A 51 -1.69 -6.51 4.46
CA GLU A 51 -2.99 -5.84 4.65
C GLU A 51 -2.90 -4.71 5.69
N CYS A 52 -2.11 -4.91 6.76
CA CYS A 52 -1.80 -3.87 7.74
C CYS A 52 -1.07 -2.69 7.08
N GLY A 53 0.06 -2.98 6.40
CA GLY A 53 0.86 -1.97 5.70
C GLY A 53 0.08 -1.24 4.63
N TYR A 54 -0.72 -1.96 3.83
CA TYR A 54 -1.50 -1.41 2.72
C TYR A 54 -2.60 -0.45 3.19
N GLY A 55 -3.33 -0.80 4.24
CA GLY A 55 -4.32 0.10 4.81
C GLY A 55 -3.72 1.41 5.30
N ALA A 56 -2.54 1.35 5.96
CA ALA A 56 -1.81 2.55 6.39
C ALA A 56 -1.26 3.35 5.18
N PHE A 57 -0.73 2.66 4.17
CA PHE A 57 -0.26 3.28 2.92
C PHE A 57 -1.35 4.09 2.24
N VAL A 58 -2.56 3.55 2.09
CA VAL A 58 -3.70 4.26 1.47
C VAL A 58 -4.12 5.47 2.29
N ALA A 59 -4.21 5.33 3.62
CA ALA A 59 -4.63 6.43 4.49
C ALA A 59 -3.59 7.58 4.50
N VAL A 60 -2.31 7.26 4.59
CA VAL A 60 -1.22 8.25 4.60
C VAL A 60 -0.99 8.82 3.21
N GLY A 61 -1.07 8.01 2.16
CA GLY A 61 -1.01 8.48 0.77
C GLY A 61 -2.13 9.47 0.44
N GLY A 62 -3.34 9.23 0.97
CA GLY A 62 -4.45 10.16 0.85
C GLY A 62 -4.21 11.51 1.55
N LEU A 63 -3.53 11.50 2.72
CA LEU A 63 -3.14 12.73 3.43
C LEU A 63 -1.98 13.47 2.73
N LEU A 64 -0.99 12.74 2.22
CA LEU A 64 0.16 13.32 1.52
C LEU A 64 -0.23 13.93 0.17
N SER A 65 -1.29 13.41 -0.45
CA SER A 65 -1.86 13.90 -1.71
C SER A 65 -2.91 15.00 -1.49
N ASP A 66 -3.86 15.10 -2.40
CA ASP A 66 -5.01 16.00 -2.34
C ASP A 66 -6.35 15.28 -2.06
N GLU A 67 -6.32 14.01 -1.61
CA GLU A 67 -7.54 13.23 -1.35
C GLU A 67 -8.12 13.47 0.05
N LEU A 68 -7.27 13.59 1.07
CA LEU A 68 -7.65 13.76 2.47
C LEU A 68 -6.99 14.97 3.10
N VAL A 69 -7.70 15.59 4.06
CA VAL A 69 -7.16 16.63 4.96
C VAL A 69 -7.19 16.10 6.39
N ASP A 70 -6.12 16.35 7.16
CA ASP A 70 -6.08 15.99 8.58
C ASP A 70 -6.87 16.99 9.42
N VAL A 71 -7.92 16.52 10.07
CA VAL A 71 -8.78 17.29 10.97
C VAL A 71 -8.65 16.84 12.42
N GLY A 72 -7.55 16.13 12.72
CA GLY A 72 -7.19 15.69 14.07
C GLY A 72 -6.42 16.78 14.85
N ILE A 73 -6.49 16.68 16.18
CA ILE A 73 -5.82 17.64 17.10
C ILE A 73 -4.41 17.20 17.53
N THR A 74 -3.95 16.04 17.07
CA THR A 74 -2.65 15.48 17.48
C THR A 74 -1.56 15.92 16.51
N ALA A 75 -0.64 16.77 16.98
CA ALA A 75 0.40 17.40 16.15
C ALA A 75 1.31 16.40 15.39
N SER A 76 1.55 15.19 15.91
CA SER A 76 2.37 14.17 15.24
C SER A 76 1.74 13.59 13.97
N ARG A 77 0.48 13.92 13.68
CA ARG A 77 -0.24 13.51 12.46
C ARG A 77 -0.09 14.51 11.32
N TRP A 78 0.00 15.80 11.68
CA TRP A 78 -0.07 16.91 10.72
C TRP A 78 1.02 16.89 9.64
N PRO A 79 2.25 16.40 9.91
CA PRO A 79 3.30 16.38 8.89
C PRO A 79 2.92 15.64 7.62
N TYR A 80 2.06 14.62 7.65
CA TYR A 80 1.61 13.91 6.44
C TYR A 80 0.85 14.86 5.50
N ASP A 81 -0.22 15.47 5.97
CA ASP A 81 -1.05 16.40 5.20
C ASP A 81 -0.31 17.73 4.95
N ARG A 82 0.39 18.26 5.97
CA ARG A 82 1.19 19.47 5.84
C ARG A 82 2.39 19.33 4.90
N ARG A 83 2.79 18.09 4.57
CA ARG A 83 3.90 17.77 3.65
C ARG A 83 5.25 18.34 4.08
N ASP A 84 5.59 18.10 5.35
CA ASP A 84 6.85 18.51 5.98
C ASP A 84 7.39 17.45 6.96
N VAL A 85 7.25 16.16 6.62
CA VAL A 85 7.74 15.04 7.42
C VAL A 85 9.25 15.06 7.54
N GLN A 86 9.75 15.05 8.77
CA GLN A 86 11.19 15.03 9.05
C GLN A 86 11.69 13.59 9.23
N THR A 87 12.96 13.32 8.89
CA THR A 87 13.58 12.00 9.04
C THR A 87 13.55 11.48 10.47
N SER A 88 13.53 12.40 11.45
CA SER A 88 13.45 12.13 12.89
C SER A 88 12.04 11.89 13.42
N ASP A 89 10.98 12.11 12.61
CA ASP A 89 9.61 11.91 13.06
C ASP A 89 9.34 10.43 13.34
N GLY A 90 9.10 10.08 14.60
CA GLY A 90 8.86 8.71 15.02
C GLY A 90 7.54 8.15 14.50
N ALA A 91 6.55 9.00 14.23
CA ALA A 91 5.20 8.56 13.87
C ALA A 91 5.18 7.70 12.60
N TYR A 92 5.75 8.19 11.47
CA TYR A 92 5.73 7.43 10.22
C TYR A 92 6.70 6.24 10.22
N SER A 93 7.76 6.32 11.03
CA SER A 93 8.87 5.35 11.02
C SER A 93 8.67 4.18 11.95
N THR A 94 8.13 4.39 13.17
CA THR A 94 8.08 3.35 14.23
C THR A 94 6.69 3.00 14.72
N ASN A 95 5.67 3.82 14.45
CA ASN A 95 4.30 3.47 14.79
C ASN A 95 3.83 2.22 14.06
N ARG A 96 2.86 1.54 14.66
CA ARG A 96 2.15 0.43 14.02
C ARG A 96 1.12 0.96 13.02
N CYS A 97 0.71 0.12 12.09
CA CYS A 97 -0.32 0.45 11.09
C CYS A 97 -1.67 0.80 11.71
N ASP A 98 -2.01 0.25 12.89
CA ASP A 98 -3.29 0.41 13.57
C ASP A 98 -3.34 1.61 14.53
N ASN A 99 -2.25 2.37 14.65
CA ASN A 99 -2.22 3.56 15.47
C ASN A 99 -3.13 4.67 14.89
N THR A 100 -3.61 5.58 15.74
CA THR A 100 -4.37 6.78 15.32
C THR A 100 -3.53 7.71 14.42
N THR A 101 -2.21 7.74 14.62
CA THR A 101 -1.23 8.24 13.67
C THR A 101 -0.55 7.02 13.05
N PRO A 102 -1.00 6.54 11.89
CA PRO A 102 -0.50 5.29 11.33
C PRO A 102 1.00 5.40 11.00
N GLY A 103 1.77 4.39 11.40
CA GLY A 103 3.11 4.19 10.89
C GLY A 103 3.03 3.52 9.53
N VAL A 104 3.97 3.85 8.64
CA VAL A 104 4.02 3.27 7.29
C VAL A 104 5.34 2.59 7.00
N TYR A 105 6.48 3.17 7.41
CA TYR A 105 7.79 2.58 7.08
C TYR A 105 7.98 1.20 7.70
N THR A 106 7.85 1.08 9.01
CA THR A 106 8.04 -0.21 9.71
C THR A 106 7.03 -1.26 9.29
N PRO A 107 5.69 -0.98 9.23
CA PRO A 107 4.73 -1.95 8.74
C PRO A 107 5.02 -2.47 7.33
N ILE A 108 5.30 -1.58 6.36
CA ILE A 108 5.59 -1.97 4.98
C ILE A 108 6.93 -2.73 4.90
N SER A 109 7.97 -2.29 5.62
CA SER A 109 9.26 -2.97 5.65
C SER A 109 9.17 -4.36 6.27
N THR A 110 8.31 -4.54 7.30
CA THR A 110 8.02 -5.84 7.90
C THR A 110 7.32 -6.74 6.92
N ALA A 111 6.24 -6.29 6.28
CA ALA A 111 5.50 -7.03 5.27
C ALA A 111 6.43 -7.51 4.15
N ARG A 112 7.23 -6.59 3.59
CA ARG A 112 8.23 -6.91 2.58
C ARG A 112 9.24 -7.97 3.06
N TYR A 113 9.76 -7.84 4.29
CA TYR A 113 10.72 -8.79 4.84
C TYR A 113 10.09 -10.19 5.03
N THR A 114 8.89 -10.25 5.58
CA THR A 114 8.12 -11.49 5.74
C THR A 114 7.89 -12.15 4.38
N ALA A 115 7.41 -11.40 3.39
CA ALA A 115 7.15 -11.91 2.03
C ALA A 115 8.41 -12.45 1.35
N ASP A 116 9.52 -11.71 1.42
CA ASP A 116 10.82 -12.15 0.87
C ASP A 116 11.34 -13.43 1.55
N THR A 117 11.22 -13.48 2.88
CA THR A 117 11.67 -14.62 3.67
C THR A 117 10.86 -15.88 3.36
N VAL A 118 9.54 -15.76 3.34
CA VAL A 118 8.63 -16.87 3.03
C VAL A 118 8.83 -17.35 1.60
N ALA A 119 8.98 -16.44 0.63
CA ALA A 119 9.29 -16.82 -0.75
C ALA A 119 10.64 -17.55 -0.87
N ALA A 120 11.66 -17.12 -0.13
CA ALA A 120 12.95 -17.79 -0.09
C ALA A 120 12.84 -19.21 0.49
N MET A 121 12.10 -19.38 1.59
CA MET A 121 11.85 -20.71 2.20
C MET A 121 11.10 -21.63 1.22
N LEU A 122 10.03 -21.15 0.59
CA LEU A 122 9.27 -21.90 -0.40
C LEU A 122 10.11 -22.36 -1.60
N LYS A 123 11.12 -21.59 -2.00
CA LYS A 123 12.08 -21.98 -3.06
C LYS A 123 13.00 -23.14 -2.63
N THR A 124 13.24 -23.33 -1.34
CA THR A 124 14.09 -24.45 -0.84
C THR A 124 13.32 -25.76 -0.67
N TRP A 125 12.01 -25.72 -0.56
CA TRP A 125 11.16 -26.89 -0.37
C TRP A 125 10.75 -27.52 -1.71
N THR A 126 10.40 -28.79 -1.67
CA THR A 126 9.89 -29.55 -2.83
C THR A 126 8.36 -29.56 -2.86
N ASP A 127 7.78 -29.90 -4.02
CA ASP A 127 6.32 -30.02 -4.15
C ASP A 127 5.75 -31.23 -3.35
N GLN A 128 6.61 -32.23 -3.01
CA GLN A 128 6.23 -33.31 -2.10
C GLN A 128 6.15 -32.86 -0.65
N GLN A 129 7.04 -31.95 -0.23
CA GLN A 129 7.03 -31.39 1.12
C GLN A 129 5.90 -30.38 1.31
N VAL A 130 5.57 -29.63 0.26
CA VAL A 130 4.52 -28.60 0.28
C VAL A 130 3.61 -28.79 -0.94
N PRO A 131 2.54 -29.55 -0.83
CA PRO A 131 1.54 -29.64 -1.90
C PRO A 131 0.98 -28.25 -2.24
N GLY A 132 0.92 -27.91 -3.53
CA GLY A 132 0.51 -26.57 -3.97
C GLY A 132 1.55 -25.47 -3.76
N ARG A 133 2.81 -25.82 -3.58
CA ARG A 133 3.92 -24.91 -3.32
C ARG A 133 4.01 -23.76 -4.32
N GLN A 134 3.76 -24.00 -5.60
CA GLN A 134 3.83 -22.97 -6.63
C GLN A 134 2.79 -21.86 -6.41
N ASP A 135 1.58 -22.21 -5.98
CA ASP A 135 0.54 -21.23 -5.62
C ASP A 135 0.96 -20.37 -4.43
N LEU A 136 1.48 -21.01 -3.37
CA LEU A 136 2.00 -20.31 -2.20
C LEU A 136 3.19 -19.41 -2.54
N LEU A 137 4.10 -19.89 -3.40
CA LEU A 137 5.26 -19.12 -3.87
C LEU A 137 4.82 -17.92 -4.72
N ALA A 138 3.87 -18.11 -5.64
CA ALA A 138 3.31 -17.04 -6.44
C ALA A 138 2.73 -15.94 -5.54
N LYS A 139 1.90 -16.32 -4.57
CA LYS A 139 1.32 -15.39 -3.62
C LYS A 139 2.39 -14.61 -2.85
N ALA A 140 3.36 -15.27 -2.24
CA ALA A 140 4.44 -14.61 -1.49
C ALA A 140 5.25 -13.63 -2.37
N LEU A 141 5.58 -14.01 -3.61
CA LEU A 141 6.33 -13.15 -4.53
C LEU A 141 5.53 -11.94 -5.01
N ILE A 142 4.24 -12.12 -5.30
CA ILE A 142 3.35 -11.02 -5.72
C ILE A 142 3.19 -10.01 -4.59
N TYR A 143 2.97 -10.46 -3.35
CA TYR A 143 2.89 -9.57 -2.19
C TYR A 143 4.23 -8.85 -1.94
N ALA A 144 5.38 -9.55 -2.08
CA ALA A 144 6.69 -8.90 -2.05
C ALA A 144 6.88 -7.82 -3.12
N GLY A 145 6.22 -7.97 -4.28
CA GLY A 145 6.13 -6.97 -5.33
C GLY A 145 5.32 -5.75 -4.90
N TYR A 146 4.12 -5.95 -4.38
CA TYR A 146 3.27 -4.86 -3.90
C TYR A 146 3.85 -4.13 -2.68
N ASP A 147 4.56 -4.81 -1.78
CA ASP A 147 5.29 -4.15 -0.69
C ASP A 147 6.33 -3.17 -1.24
N ARG A 148 7.01 -3.51 -2.34
CA ARG A 148 7.96 -2.63 -3.02
C ARG A 148 7.27 -1.50 -3.78
N ILE A 149 6.09 -1.72 -4.35
CA ILE A 149 5.25 -0.64 -4.88
C ILE A 149 4.99 0.39 -3.77
N MET A 150 4.52 -0.04 -2.61
CA MET A 150 4.26 0.89 -1.49
C MET A 150 5.50 1.67 -1.06
N LEU A 151 6.67 1.02 -0.98
CA LEU A 151 7.93 1.70 -0.68
C LEU A 151 8.32 2.68 -1.78
N GLY A 152 8.26 2.27 -3.05
CA GLY A 152 8.66 3.10 -4.19
C GLY A 152 7.72 4.29 -4.44
N GLU A 153 6.42 4.12 -4.21
CA GLU A 153 5.43 5.16 -4.42
C GLU A 153 5.37 6.17 -3.27
N LEU A 154 5.45 5.72 -2.02
CA LEU A 154 5.25 6.60 -0.87
C LEU A 154 6.55 7.23 -0.36
N PHE A 155 7.72 6.57 -0.53
CA PHE A 155 9.00 7.05 -0.02
C PHE A 155 9.88 7.63 -1.13
N CYS A 156 10.71 8.61 -0.76
CA CYS A 156 11.70 9.21 -1.68
C CYS A 156 12.84 8.22 -1.98
N SER A 157 13.16 7.40 -1.00
CA SER A 157 14.16 6.31 -1.07
C SER A 157 13.86 5.25 -0.03
N ALA A 158 14.44 4.07 -0.18
CA ALA A 158 14.31 2.98 0.78
C ALA A 158 15.62 2.17 0.87
N ALA A 159 15.81 1.43 1.97
CA ALA A 159 16.87 0.46 2.09
C ALA A 159 16.29 -0.95 2.27
N ILE A 160 16.82 -1.90 1.52
CA ILE A 160 16.35 -3.29 1.52
C ILE A 160 17.40 -4.17 2.22
N ASN A 161 16.99 -4.89 3.28
CA ASN A 161 17.84 -5.82 4.03
C ASN A 161 19.19 -5.22 4.50
N ARG A 162 19.14 -3.97 5.00
CA ARG A 162 20.33 -3.20 5.37
C ARG A 162 21.32 -3.00 4.20
N GLY A 163 20.84 -3.04 2.97
CA GLY A 163 21.60 -2.67 1.78
C GLY A 163 21.79 -1.15 1.67
N PRO A 164 22.37 -0.67 0.56
CA PRO A 164 22.49 0.74 0.28
C PRO A 164 21.12 1.41 0.14
N GLU A 165 21.11 2.72 0.25
CA GLU A 165 19.91 3.52 -0.04
C GLU A 165 19.60 3.44 -1.54
N LEU A 166 18.39 3.04 -1.87
CA LEU A 166 17.86 2.88 -3.23
C LEU A 166 16.89 4.03 -3.53
N THR A 167 16.96 4.55 -4.71
CA THR A 167 15.95 5.47 -5.23
C THR A 167 14.59 4.78 -5.38
N SER A 168 13.52 5.56 -5.42
CA SER A 168 12.17 5.07 -5.72
C SER A 168 12.14 4.20 -6.98
N LEU A 169 12.80 4.62 -8.07
CA LEU A 169 12.83 3.85 -9.33
C LEU A 169 13.56 2.52 -9.20
N GLU A 170 14.66 2.45 -8.43
CA GLU A 170 15.35 1.19 -8.17
C GLU A 170 14.50 0.22 -7.34
N VAL A 171 13.72 0.73 -6.39
CA VAL A 171 12.77 -0.08 -5.62
C VAL A 171 11.63 -0.60 -6.52
N LEU A 172 11.10 0.24 -7.42
CA LEU A 172 10.08 -0.14 -8.40
C LEU A 172 10.60 -1.17 -9.42
N ALA A 173 11.87 -1.09 -9.82
CA ALA A 173 12.49 -2.11 -10.67
C ALA A 173 12.59 -3.47 -9.94
N GLN A 174 12.87 -3.47 -8.62
CA GLN A 174 12.79 -4.69 -7.82
C GLN A 174 11.35 -5.21 -7.69
N ALA A 175 10.34 -4.33 -7.63
CA ALA A 175 8.94 -4.73 -7.66
C ALA A 175 8.59 -5.46 -8.97
N GLU A 176 8.99 -4.90 -10.12
CA GLU A 176 8.80 -5.51 -11.44
C GLU A 176 9.40 -6.94 -11.50
N GLN A 177 10.60 -7.12 -10.95
CA GLN A 177 11.24 -8.44 -10.90
C GLN A 177 10.44 -9.42 -10.02
N LYS A 178 9.93 -8.98 -8.85
CA LYS A 178 9.11 -9.81 -7.98
C LYS A 178 7.81 -10.25 -8.64
N PHE A 179 7.15 -9.33 -9.36
CA PHE A 179 5.96 -9.67 -10.14
C PHE A 179 6.28 -10.63 -11.29
N SER A 180 7.44 -10.51 -11.93
CA SER A 180 7.87 -11.44 -12.99
C SER A 180 8.11 -12.85 -12.45
N ASP A 181 8.77 -12.97 -11.30
CA ASP A 181 8.95 -14.25 -10.60
C ASP A 181 7.61 -14.82 -10.12
N GLY A 182 6.73 -13.97 -9.57
CA GLY A 182 5.39 -14.33 -9.13
C GLY A 182 4.49 -14.80 -10.26
N LEU A 183 4.57 -14.13 -11.41
CA LEU A 183 3.85 -14.51 -12.63
C LEU A 183 4.24 -15.92 -13.11
N ALA A 184 5.55 -16.19 -13.15
CA ALA A 184 6.04 -17.51 -13.54
C ALA A 184 5.54 -18.62 -12.58
N ALA A 185 5.53 -18.35 -11.28
CA ALA A 185 5.02 -19.29 -10.27
C ALA A 185 3.49 -19.47 -10.37
N ALA A 186 2.72 -18.39 -10.60
CA ALA A 186 1.27 -18.44 -10.77
C ALA A 186 0.86 -19.24 -12.02
N GLN A 187 1.59 -19.06 -13.12
CA GLN A 187 1.40 -19.85 -14.34
C GLN A 187 1.72 -21.32 -14.12
N ALA A 188 2.79 -21.63 -13.39
CA ALA A 188 3.14 -23.01 -13.03
C ALA A 188 2.09 -23.66 -12.11
N ALA A 189 1.44 -22.87 -11.26
CA ALA A 189 0.33 -23.30 -10.41
C ALA A 189 -1.00 -23.44 -11.18
N ASN A 190 -1.09 -22.91 -12.39
CA ASN A 190 -2.34 -22.73 -13.14
C ASN A 190 -3.39 -21.91 -12.38
N ASP A 191 -2.95 -20.89 -11.62
CA ASP A 191 -3.84 -19.96 -10.93
C ASP A 191 -4.10 -18.70 -11.79
N PRO A 192 -5.29 -18.57 -12.41
CA PRO A 192 -5.62 -17.43 -13.25
C PRO A 192 -5.76 -16.13 -12.46
N THR A 193 -6.15 -16.20 -11.17
CA THR A 193 -6.30 -15.01 -10.30
C THR A 193 -4.95 -14.42 -9.95
N LEU A 194 -4.02 -15.24 -9.48
CA LEU A 194 -2.66 -14.78 -9.18
C LEU A 194 -1.90 -14.37 -10.45
N THR A 195 -2.16 -15.04 -11.58
CA THR A 195 -1.62 -14.65 -12.88
C THR A 195 -2.09 -13.23 -13.27
N ALA A 196 -3.38 -12.94 -13.16
CA ALA A 196 -3.92 -11.61 -13.44
C ALA A 196 -3.38 -10.55 -12.45
N LEU A 197 -3.27 -10.91 -11.15
CA LEU A 197 -2.72 -10.02 -10.12
C LEU A 197 -1.25 -9.68 -10.37
N ALA A 198 -0.46 -10.67 -10.81
CA ALA A 198 0.95 -10.45 -11.16
C ALA A 198 1.11 -9.54 -12.38
N TYR A 199 0.29 -9.72 -13.42
CA TYR A 199 0.25 -8.80 -14.56
C TYR A 199 -0.15 -7.39 -14.13
N MET A 200 -1.19 -7.25 -13.29
CA MET A 200 -1.65 -5.94 -12.82
C MET A 200 -0.56 -5.22 -12.02
N GLY A 201 0.08 -5.89 -11.07
CA GLY A 201 1.17 -5.32 -10.28
C GLY A 201 2.39 -4.96 -11.13
N ARG A 202 2.74 -5.80 -12.11
CA ARG A 202 3.86 -5.51 -13.02
C ARG A 202 3.54 -4.36 -13.97
N ALA A 203 2.31 -4.26 -14.46
CA ALA A 203 1.85 -3.12 -15.26
C ALA A 203 1.99 -1.81 -14.48
N ARG A 204 1.56 -1.77 -13.20
CA ARG A 204 1.71 -0.60 -12.32
C ARG A 204 3.19 -0.27 -12.10
N ALA A 205 4.02 -1.26 -11.74
CA ALA A 205 5.46 -1.03 -11.56
C ALA A 205 6.14 -0.45 -12.80
N ARG A 206 5.77 -0.92 -13.99
CA ARG A 206 6.28 -0.42 -15.29
C ARG A 206 5.78 0.98 -15.62
N LEU A 207 4.49 1.25 -15.37
CA LEU A 207 3.93 2.59 -15.52
C LEU A 207 4.69 3.59 -14.65
N ASP A 208 4.93 3.24 -13.41
CA ASP A 208 5.61 4.06 -12.42
C ASP A 208 7.09 4.32 -12.76
N GLN A 209 7.71 3.41 -13.49
CA GLN A 209 9.06 3.58 -14.07
C GLN A 209 9.06 4.35 -15.40
N GLY A 210 7.89 4.73 -15.93
CA GLY A 210 7.78 5.37 -17.24
C GLY A 210 7.89 4.40 -18.44
N ASN A 211 7.90 3.09 -18.21
CA ASN A 211 7.89 2.07 -19.25
C ASN A 211 6.45 1.83 -19.77
N LEU A 212 5.91 2.79 -20.49
CA LEU A 212 4.53 2.75 -20.98
C LEU A 212 4.24 1.53 -21.88
N THR A 213 5.19 1.15 -22.75
CA THR A 213 5.03 -0.02 -23.64
C THR A 213 4.91 -1.32 -22.84
N GLY A 214 5.77 -1.50 -21.85
CA GLY A 214 5.70 -2.69 -20.97
C GLY A 214 4.47 -2.70 -20.09
N ALA A 215 4.05 -1.53 -19.60
CA ALA A 215 2.84 -1.38 -18.79
C ALA A 215 1.57 -1.73 -19.58
N ASP A 216 1.44 -1.22 -20.81
CA ASP A 216 0.35 -1.52 -21.74
C ASP A 216 0.25 -3.02 -22.04
N ALA A 217 1.40 -3.65 -22.37
CA ALA A 217 1.44 -5.07 -22.69
C ALA A 217 0.94 -5.95 -21.53
N ASP A 218 1.29 -5.63 -20.29
CA ASP A 218 0.83 -6.36 -19.12
C ASP A 218 -0.63 -6.01 -18.77
N ALA A 219 -1.01 -4.75 -18.82
CA ALA A 219 -2.38 -4.31 -18.53
C ALA A 219 -3.42 -5.00 -19.44
N LYS A 220 -3.09 -5.26 -20.70
CA LYS A 220 -3.91 -6.02 -21.64
C LYS A 220 -4.11 -7.49 -21.27
N GLN A 221 -3.30 -8.04 -20.37
CA GLN A 221 -3.47 -9.40 -19.86
C GLN A 221 -4.44 -9.50 -18.68
N VAL A 222 -4.85 -8.36 -18.11
CA VAL A 222 -5.80 -8.33 -17.00
C VAL A 222 -7.22 -8.54 -17.54
N PRO A 223 -7.93 -9.61 -17.14
CA PRO A 223 -9.23 -9.93 -17.74
C PRO A 223 -10.33 -8.96 -17.28
N PRO A 224 -11.37 -8.74 -18.11
CA PRO A 224 -12.54 -7.95 -17.72
C PRO A 224 -13.16 -8.43 -16.41
N GLY A 225 -13.54 -7.49 -15.55
CA GLY A 225 -14.14 -7.76 -14.25
C GLY A 225 -13.16 -8.24 -13.17
N PHE A 226 -11.86 -8.27 -13.46
CA PHE A 226 -10.85 -8.61 -12.44
C PHE A 226 -10.83 -7.57 -11.34
N VAL A 227 -10.96 -8.03 -10.09
CA VAL A 227 -10.78 -7.23 -8.87
C VAL A 227 -10.06 -8.09 -7.84
N TYR A 228 -9.01 -7.56 -7.27
CA TYR A 228 -8.30 -8.18 -6.15
C TYR A 228 -8.18 -7.20 -4.99
N ASN A 229 -8.54 -7.64 -3.79
CA ASN A 229 -8.67 -6.80 -2.61
C ASN A 229 -7.75 -7.21 -1.47
N ALA A 230 -7.21 -6.23 -0.76
CA ALA A 230 -6.82 -6.41 0.63
C ALA A 230 -8.09 -6.55 1.46
N THR A 231 -8.17 -7.62 2.25
CA THR A 231 -9.32 -7.84 3.13
C THR A 231 -9.17 -7.03 4.41
N ALA A 232 -10.28 -6.73 5.05
CA ALA A 232 -10.32 -6.04 6.33
C ALA A 232 -11.22 -6.79 7.32
N ASP A 233 -11.00 -6.56 8.61
CA ASP A 233 -11.71 -7.26 9.68
C ASP A 233 -11.83 -6.36 10.91
N ILE A 234 -13.02 -6.26 11.48
CA ILE A 234 -13.29 -5.45 12.68
C ILE A 234 -12.91 -6.13 13.99
N THR A 235 -12.61 -7.42 13.97
CA THR A 235 -12.22 -8.18 15.16
C THR A 235 -10.76 -7.93 15.58
N SER A 236 -9.97 -7.35 14.69
CA SER A 236 -8.56 -7.01 14.91
C SER A 236 -8.25 -5.60 14.46
N SER A 237 -7.69 -4.78 15.37
CA SER A 237 -7.30 -3.40 15.06
C SER A 237 -6.29 -3.32 13.90
N VAL A 238 -5.38 -4.30 13.77
CA VAL A 238 -4.37 -4.34 12.71
C VAL A 238 -4.96 -4.65 11.33
N ARG A 239 -6.18 -5.21 11.27
CA ARG A 239 -6.86 -5.57 10.03
C ARG A 239 -8.03 -4.65 9.69
N THR A 240 -8.39 -3.72 10.57
CA THR A 240 -9.45 -2.75 10.29
C THR A 240 -9.05 -1.83 9.13
N ASN A 241 -9.98 -1.56 8.20
CA ASN A 241 -9.76 -0.58 7.13
C ASN A 241 -9.31 0.76 7.72
N ARG A 242 -8.08 1.19 7.35
CA ARG A 242 -7.47 2.39 7.94
C ARG A 242 -8.13 3.68 7.50
N VAL A 243 -8.65 3.76 6.28
CA VAL A 243 -9.37 4.95 5.80
C VAL A 243 -10.67 5.12 6.58
N TYR A 244 -11.46 4.03 6.73
CA TYR A 244 -12.64 4.05 7.59
C TYR A 244 -12.28 4.45 9.04
N ALA A 245 -11.20 3.89 9.58
CA ALA A 245 -10.79 4.20 10.96
C ALA A 245 -10.46 5.69 11.16
N GLN A 246 -9.86 6.36 10.15
CA GLN A 246 -9.60 7.80 10.19
C GLN A 246 -10.92 8.60 10.19
N PHE A 247 -11.88 8.23 9.34
CA PHE A 247 -13.19 8.88 9.30
C PHE A 247 -14.01 8.64 10.59
N ASN A 248 -14.05 7.39 11.06
CA ASN A 248 -14.79 7.01 12.27
C ASN A 248 -14.25 7.72 13.53
N ALA A 249 -12.94 7.89 13.62
CA ALA A 249 -12.29 8.63 14.70
C ALA A 249 -12.29 10.15 14.47
N LYS A 250 -12.88 10.65 13.37
CA LYS A 250 -12.95 12.06 12.97
C LYS A 250 -11.58 12.71 12.81
N LEU A 251 -10.61 11.97 12.31
CA LEU A 251 -9.21 12.40 12.19
C LEU A 251 -8.85 12.85 10.78
N ALA A 252 -9.64 12.45 9.77
CA ALA A 252 -9.47 12.89 8.39
C ALA A 252 -10.83 13.23 7.78
N SER A 253 -10.83 14.12 6.80
CA SER A 253 -11.98 14.51 5.98
C SER A 253 -11.60 14.48 4.50
N VAL A 254 -12.55 14.22 3.62
CA VAL A 254 -12.35 14.36 2.16
C VAL A 254 -12.08 15.82 1.83
N THR A 255 -11.11 16.09 0.97
CA THR A 255 -10.77 17.46 0.56
C THR A 255 -11.79 18.07 -0.40
N PRO A 256 -11.88 19.41 -0.49
CA PRO A 256 -12.78 20.08 -1.43
C PRO A 256 -12.61 19.66 -2.90
N GLN A 257 -11.41 19.19 -3.31
CA GLN A 257 -11.14 18.75 -4.67
C GLN A 257 -11.96 17.56 -5.12
N PHE A 258 -12.40 16.73 -4.17
CA PHE A 258 -13.17 15.51 -4.44
C PHE A 258 -14.64 15.60 -4.03
N ILE A 259 -15.11 16.79 -3.61
CA ILE A 259 -16.50 16.98 -3.19
C ILE A 259 -17.34 17.51 -4.34
N GLY A 260 -18.51 16.89 -4.56
CA GLY A 260 -19.49 17.36 -5.53
C GLY A 260 -19.04 17.26 -6.99
N LEU A 261 -18.10 16.35 -7.29
CA LEU A 261 -17.64 16.13 -8.66
C LEU A 261 -18.76 15.61 -9.55
N THR A 262 -18.74 16.04 -10.81
CA THR A 262 -19.77 15.71 -11.80
C THR A 262 -19.15 15.18 -13.09
N VAL A 263 -19.97 14.49 -13.89
CA VAL A 263 -19.62 13.99 -15.22
C VAL A 263 -20.56 14.66 -16.24
N PRO A 264 -20.03 15.20 -17.37
CA PRO A 264 -20.85 15.78 -18.42
C PRO A 264 -21.75 14.75 -19.10
N THR A 265 -22.96 15.21 -19.50
CA THR A 265 -23.89 14.43 -20.33
C THR A 265 -23.81 14.85 -21.79
N ALA A 266 -24.25 13.99 -22.72
CA ALA A 266 -24.31 14.30 -24.13
C ALA A 266 -25.27 15.46 -24.46
N SER A 267 -26.26 15.76 -23.59
CA SER A 267 -27.22 16.84 -23.73
C SER A 267 -26.73 18.20 -23.20
N GLY A 268 -25.47 18.28 -22.73
CA GLY A 268 -24.86 19.52 -22.22
C GLY A 268 -25.10 19.81 -20.74
N GLY A 269 -25.71 18.88 -19.99
CA GLY A 269 -25.79 18.94 -18.52
C GLY A 269 -24.70 18.19 -17.82
N THR A 270 -24.83 18.02 -16.49
CA THR A 270 -23.92 17.17 -15.67
C THR A 270 -24.71 16.28 -14.72
N VAL A 271 -24.12 15.15 -14.32
CA VAL A 271 -24.62 14.28 -13.25
C VAL A 271 -23.55 14.08 -12.19
N PRO A 272 -23.89 13.82 -10.91
CA PRO A 272 -22.92 13.52 -9.87
C PRO A 272 -22.07 12.29 -10.23
N ASP A 273 -20.77 12.36 -9.95
CA ASP A 273 -19.86 11.22 -10.13
C ASP A 273 -19.98 10.25 -8.95
N THR A 274 -20.63 9.12 -9.18
CA THR A 274 -20.91 8.12 -8.14
C THR A 274 -19.69 7.31 -7.70
N ARG A 275 -18.57 7.38 -8.43
CA ARG A 275 -17.30 6.71 -8.08
C ARG A 275 -16.63 7.37 -6.87
N ILE A 276 -16.88 8.69 -6.70
CA ILE A 276 -16.44 9.49 -5.55
C ILE A 276 -17.68 9.86 -4.75
N ALA A 277 -18.36 8.83 -4.24
CA ALA A 277 -19.48 9.04 -3.36
C ALA A 277 -18.96 9.49 -1.98
N ASP A 278 -19.27 10.72 -1.62
CA ASP A 278 -19.02 11.30 -0.31
C ASP A 278 -20.33 11.60 0.45
N SER A 279 -20.20 11.82 1.73
CA SER A 279 -21.34 12.21 2.57
C SER A 279 -20.90 13.24 3.60
N THR A 280 -21.61 14.36 3.63
CA THR A 280 -21.57 15.31 4.74
C THR A 280 -22.19 14.65 5.97
N THR A 281 -21.44 14.55 7.07
CA THR A 281 -21.93 13.95 8.31
C THR A 281 -22.77 14.90 9.16
N GLY A 282 -22.77 16.21 8.84
CA GLY A 282 -23.34 17.28 9.67
C GLY A 282 -22.55 17.53 10.97
N LYS A 283 -21.35 16.92 11.08
CA LYS A 283 -20.44 17.06 12.23
C LYS A 283 -19.13 17.68 11.79
N ASN A 284 -18.35 18.14 12.75
CA ASN A 284 -16.97 18.55 12.52
C ASN A 284 -15.98 17.43 12.83
N GLY A 285 -14.76 17.55 12.31
CA GLY A 285 -13.61 16.79 12.69
C GLY A 285 -13.28 16.92 14.18
N ALA A 286 -12.24 16.24 14.63
CA ALA A 286 -11.78 16.33 16.02
C ALA A 286 -11.29 17.73 16.41
N ASP A 287 -10.93 18.56 15.43
CA ASP A 287 -10.59 19.99 15.60
C ASP A 287 -11.80 20.89 15.95
N ASN A 288 -13.03 20.36 15.91
CA ASN A 288 -14.31 20.99 16.19
C ASN A 288 -14.73 22.13 15.24
N HIS A 289 -14.03 22.39 14.13
CA HIS A 289 -14.39 23.46 13.19
C HIS A 289 -14.38 23.03 11.71
N THR A 290 -13.55 22.08 11.31
CA THR A 290 -13.53 21.61 9.92
C THR A 290 -14.67 20.62 9.67
N PRO A 291 -15.50 20.81 8.64
CA PRO A 291 -16.58 19.86 8.30
C PRO A 291 -16.03 18.45 8.07
N LEU A 292 -16.66 17.45 8.70
CA LEU A 292 -16.31 16.05 8.50
C LEU A 292 -17.10 15.50 7.32
N ILE A 293 -16.40 15.28 6.20
CA ILE A 293 -16.91 14.66 4.99
C ILE A 293 -16.21 13.30 4.83
N VAL A 294 -17.00 12.25 4.67
CA VAL A 294 -16.51 10.87 4.62
C VAL A 294 -16.80 10.24 3.27
N SER A 295 -15.91 9.40 2.80
CA SER A 295 -16.13 8.61 1.59
C SER A 295 -17.12 7.49 1.85
N ASN A 296 -18.10 7.35 0.97
CA ASN A 296 -19.04 6.23 0.99
C ASN A 296 -18.44 4.91 0.48
N LYS A 297 -17.23 4.95 -0.06
CA LYS A 297 -16.47 3.76 -0.50
C LYS A 297 -16.09 2.86 0.67
N TYR A 298 -15.80 3.45 1.85
CA TYR A 298 -15.38 2.74 3.06
C TYR A 298 -16.29 3.10 4.23
N ARG A 299 -17.48 2.47 4.29
CA ARG A 299 -18.50 2.75 5.32
C ARG A 299 -18.36 1.93 6.59
N THR A 300 -17.60 0.83 6.53
CA THR A 300 -17.40 -0.10 7.63
C THR A 300 -15.92 -0.46 7.78
N GLY A 301 -15.53 -0.91 8.98
CA GLY A 301 -14.15 -1.27 9.26
C GLY A 301 -13.67 -2.55 8.58
N ASP A 302 -14.59 -3.34 8.03
CA ASP A 302 -14.34 -4.55 7.24
C ASP A 302 -14.46 -4.31 5.72
N ALA A 303 -14.67 -3.07 5.28
CA ALA A 303 -14.69 -2.75 3.86
C ALA A 303 -13.33 -3.05 3.22
N PRO A 304 -13.28 -3.87 2.15
CA PRO A 304 -12.01 -4.21 1.49
C PRO A 304 -11.44 -3.01 0.74
N ILE A 305 -10.11 -2.99 0.57
CA ILE A 305 -9.42 -1.98 -0.26
C ILE A 305 -8.86 -2.68 -1.50
N ARG A 306 -9.14 -2.15 -2.70
CA ARG A 306 -8.60 -2.70 -3.94
C ARG A 306 -7.08 -2.60 -3.99
N ILE A 307 -6.41 -3.72 -4.31
CA ILE A 307 -4.97 -3.80 -4.59
C ILE A 307 -4.74 -3.59 -6.08
N GLY A 308 -5.62 -4.16 -6.93
CA GLY A 308 -5.57 -4.02 -8.38
C GLY A 308 -6.91 -4.40 -9.00
N SER A 309 -7.22 -3.81 -10.16
CA SER A 309 -8.48 -4.06 -10.86
C SER A 309 -8.35 -3.90 -12.37
N TYR A 310 -9.37 -4.41 -13.09
CA TYR A 310 -9.51 -4.21 -14.54
C TYR A 310 -9.61 -2.72 -14.89
N GLU A 311 -10.30 -1.93 -14.08
CA GLU A 311 -10.45 -0.48 -14.29
C GLU A 311 -9.07 0.22 -14.23
N GLU A 312 -8.22 -0.14 -13.28
CA GLU A 312 -6.85 0.37 -13.20
C GLU A 312 -6.04 -0.04 -14.44
N ALA A 313 -6.14 -1.31 -14.88
CA ALA A 313 -5.48 -1.78 -16.09
C ALA A 313 -5.93 -1.02 -17.33
N GLN A 314 -7.23 -0.73 -17.48
CA GLN A 314 -7.76 0.09 -18.58
C GLN A 314 -7.20 1.52 -18.55
N LEU A 315 -7.06 2.12 -17.38
CA LEU A 315 -6.46 3.45 -17.24
C LEU A 315 -4.96 3.46 -17.57
N ILE A 316 -4.23 2.38 -17.30
CA ILE A 316 -2.84 2.20 -17.74
C ILE A 316 -2.77 2.15 -19.27
N ILE A 317 -3.65 1.39 -19.93
CA ILE A 317 -3.75 1.33 -21.40
C ILE A 317 -4.10 2.70 -21.98
N ALA A 318 -5.07 3.40 -21.38
CA ALA A 318 -5.47 4.74 -21.83
C ALA A 318 -4.32 5.76 -21.73
N GLU A 319 -3.51 5.69 -20.67
CA GLU A 319 -2.34 6.55 -20.51
C GLU A 319 -1.23 6.22 -21.51
N ALA A 320 -1.00 4.93 -21.79
CA ALA A 320 0.05 4.47 -22.68
C ALA A 320 -0.27 4.74 -24.17
N GLU A 321 -1.50 4.48 -24.61
CA GLU A 321 -1.89 4.58 -26.01
C GLU A 321 -2.41 5.98 -26.39
N GLY A 322 -3.12 6.65 -25.47
CA GLY A 322 -3.72 7.95 -25.75
C GLY A 322 -4.78 7.93 -26.87
N GLY A 323 -4.99 9.07 -27.53
CA GLY A 323 -5.85 9.20 -28.70
C GLY A 323 -7.26 8.63 -28.55
N GLN A 324 -7.79 8.04 -29.62
CA GLN A 324 -9.15 7.48 -29.62
C GLN A 324 -9.29 6.27 -28.68
N VAL A 325 -8.21 5.52 -28.44
CA VAL A 325 -8.22 4.40 -27.50
C VAL A 325 -8.54 4.90 -26.09
N ALA A 326 -7.84 5.94 -25.63
CA ALA A 326 -8.11 6.56 -24.33
C ALA A 326 -9.54 7.12 -24.22
N VAL A 327 -10.03 7.79 -25.26
CA VAL A 327 -11.43 8.30 -25.30
C VAL A 327 -12.43 7.17 -25.13
N ASN A 328 -12.23 6.05 -25.82
CA ASN A 328 -13.10 4.89 -25.72
C ASN A 328 -13.07 4.27 -24.33
N ILE A 329 -11.87 4.11 -23.74
CA ILE A 329 -11.70 3.55 -22.39
C ILE A 329 -12.39 4.44 -21.36
N ILE A 330 -12.18 5.77 -21.39
CA ILE A 330 -12.83 6.72 -20.48
C ILE A 330 -14.35 6.54 -20.52
N ASN A 331 -14.92 6.52 -21.72
CA ASN A 331 -16.37 6.38 -21.88
C ASN A 331 -16.89 5.01 -21.40
N ASN A 332 -16.16 3.93 -21.69
CA ASN A 332 -16.51 2.59 -21.25
C ASN A 332 -16.49 2.46 -19.72
N LEU A 333 -15.47 3.01 -19.05
CA LEU A 333 -15.37 3.00 -17.58
C LEU A 333 -16.52 3.81 -16.96
N ARG A 334 -16.85 4.99 -17.51
CA ARG A 334 -18.01 5.77 -17.07
C ARG A 334 -19.31 4.98 -17.22
N ILE A 335 -19.55 4.37 -18.39
CA ILE A 335 -20.74 3.56 -18.64
C ILE A 335 -20.81 2.37 -17.66
N ALA A 336 -19.72 1.68 -17.43
CA ALA A 336 -19.64 0.57 -16.47
C ALA A 336 -19.98 1.03 -15.02
N ALA A 337 -19.64 2.27 -14.67
CA ALA A 337 -20.01 2.91 -13.40
C ALA A 337 -21.44 3.51 -13.38
N GLY A 338 -22.25 3.32 -14.43
CA GLY A 338 -23.58 3.90 -14.56
C GLY A 338 -23.60 5.39 -14.88
N LEU A 339 -22.50 5.92 -15.41
CA LEU A 339 -22.30 7.34 -15.73
C LEU A 339 -22.37 7.57 -17.26
N PRO A 340 -22.61 8.82 -17.73
CA PRO A 340 -22.60 9.14 -19.14
C PRO A 340 -21.21 8.95 -19.78
N GLY A 341 -21.13 8.19 -20.88
CA GLY A 341 -19.96 8.05 -21.74
C GLY A 341 -19.95 9.10 -22.83
N ALA A 342 -19.81 10.39 -22.50
CA ALA A 342 -19.98 11.50 -23.41
C ALA A 342 -18.68 12.29 -23.69
N PHE A 343 -17.54 11.82 -23.24
CA PHE A 343 -16.27 12.49 -23.51
C PHE A 343 -15.86 12.33 -24.99
N GLN A 344 -15.54 13.46 -25.62
CA GLN A 344 -15.06 13.50 -27.01
C GLN A 344 -13.93 14.53 -27.11
N SER A 345 -12.80 14.12 -27.68
CA SER A 345 -11.68 15.00 -28.01
C SER A 345 -10.80 14.38 -29.08
N THR A 346 -10.16 15.20 -29.90
CA THR A 346 -9.04 14.83 -30.76
C THR A 346 -7.73 15.53 -30.34
N ASP A 347 -7.81 16.42 -29.34
CA ASP A 347 -6.67 17.11 -28.78
C ASP A 347 -5.94 16.19 -27.79
N ALA A 348 -4.68 15.91 -28.05
CA ALA A 348 -3.87 14.98 -27.26
C ALA A 348 -3.69 15.45 -25.81
N THR A 349 -3.58 16.76 -25.58
CA THR A 349 -3.43 17.33 -24.23
C THR A 349 -4.74 17.21 -23.44
N ALA A 350 -5.89 17.51 -24.06
CA ALA A 350 -7.19 17.36 -23.45
C ALA A 350 -7.45 15.87 -23.09
N ILE A 351 -7.09 14.93 -23.97
CA ILE A 351 -7.25 13.50 -23.72
C ILE A 351 -6.34 13.07 -22.55
N LYS A 352 -5.07 13.46 -22.54
CA LYS A 352 -4.14 13.16 -21.44
C LYS A 352 -4.66 13.69 -20.10
N ASN A 353 -5.12 14.93 -20.06
CA ASN A 353 -5.67 15.55 -18.84
C ASN A 353 -6.92 14.80 -18.38
N GLN A 354 -7.77 14.34 -19.30
CA GLN A 354 -8.94 13.56 -18.94
C GLN A 354 -8.58 12.19 -18.41
N VAL A 355 -7.56 11.52 -18.96
CA VAL A 355 -7.06 10.24 -18.39
C VAL A 355 -6.58 10.43 -16.95
N ILE A 356 -5.83 11.51 -16.68
CA ILE A 356 -5.37 11.84 -15.32
C ILE A 356 -6.55 12.09 -14.36
N ASP A 357 -7.56 12.84 -14.82
CA ASP A 357 -8.78 13.09 -14.05
C ASP A 357 -9.56 11.79 -13.79
N GLU A 358 -9.73 10.93 -14.81
CA GLU A 358 -10.40 9.63 -14.63
C GLU A 358 -9.64 8.73 -13.64
N ARG A 359 -8.30 8.70 -13.70
CA ARG A 359 -7.49 7.94 -12.74
C ARG A 359 -7.73 8.42 -11.31
N SER A 360 -7.74 9.73 -11.08
CA SER A 360 -7.96 10.30 -9.76
C SER A 360 -9.34 9.95 -9.18
N ARG A 361 -10.35 9.82 -10.04
CA ARG A 361 -11.73 9.48 -9.66
C ARG A 361 -11.94 7.99 -9.45
N GLU A 362 -11.51 7.17 -10.41
CA GLU A 362 -11.69 5.71 -10.36
C GLU A 362 -10.87 5.09 -9.22
N LEU A 363 -9.63 5.56 -9.04
CA LEU A 363 -8.69 5.05 -8.06
C LEU A 363 -8.70 5.85 -6.74
N PHE A 364 -9.71 6.70 -6.51
CA PHE A 364 -9.85 7.51 -5.30
C PHE A 364 -9.73 6.66 -4.04
N LEU A 365 -8.84 7.07 -3.12
CA LEU A 365 -8.50 6.37 -1.88
C LEU A 365 -8.09 4.90 -2.09
N GLN A 366 -7.28 4.64 -3.14
CA GLN A 366 -6.62 3.34 -3.37
C GLN A 366 -5.09 3.44 -3.32
N GLY A 367 -4.54 4.58 -2.88
CA GLY A 367 -3.12 4.80 -2.63
C GLY A 367 -2.30 5.28 -3.84
N THR A 368 -2.86 5.37 -5.04
CA THR A 368 -2.13 5.75 -6.27
C THR A 368 -1.87 7.25 -6.39
N ARG A 369 -2.73 8.09 -5.82
CA ARG A 369 -2.77 9.53 -6.09
C ARG A 369 -1.47 10.27 -5.75
N ALA A 370 -0.86 9.98 -4.60
CA ALA A 370 0.38 10.65 -4.19
C ALA A 370 1.51 10.43 -5.21
N TYR A 371 1.64 9.21 -5.74
CA TYR A 371 2.64 8.92 -6.75
C TYR A 371 2.28 9.48 -8.13
N ASP A 372 1.00 9.46 -8.53
CA ASP A 372 0.53 10.10 -9.77
C ASP A 372 0.86 11.60 -9.79
N ILE A 373 0.67 12.32 -8.67
CA ILE A 373 1.08 13.72 -8.53
C ILE A 373 2.60 13.87 -8.78
N ARG A 374 3.42 13.00 -8.17
CA ARG A 374 4.88 13.04 -8.27
C ARG A 374 5.37 12.69 -9.68
N ARG A 375 4.97 11.52 -10.23
CA ARG A 375 5.47 11.04 -11.53
C ARG A 375 5.01 11.88 -12.71
N LEU A 376 3.83 12.51 -12.61
CA LEU A 376 3.26 13.35 -13.66
C LEU A 376 3.55 14.85 -13.44
N SER A 377 4.26 15.19 -12.35
CA SER A 377 4.55 16.58 -11.95
C SER A 377 3.29 17.45 -11.88
N LEU A 378 2.22 16.90 -11.30
CA LEU A 378 0.96 17.63 -11.14
C LEU A 378 1.09 18.71 -10.05
N PRO A 379 0.31 19.80 -10.14
CA PRO A 379 0.26 20.79 -9.07
C PRO A 379 -0.20 20.15 -7.76
N GLN A 380 0.50 20.46 -6.67
CA GLN A 380 0.03 20.10 -5.33
C GLN A 380 -1.14 21.01 -4.92
N VAL A 381 -2.16 20.43 -4.31
CA VAL A 381 -3.33 21.15 -3.79
C VAL A 381 -3.57 20.72 -2.34
N PRO A 382 -3.56 21.70 -1.40
CA PRO A 382 -3.17 23.11 -1.55
C PRO A 382 -1.71 23.28 -1.99
N ALA A 383 -1.38 24.42 -2.63
CA ALA A 383 -0.01 24.71 -3.03
C ALA A 383 0.93 24.92 -1.83
N ALA A 384 2.22 24.65 -2.02
CA ALA A 384 3.23 24.96 -1.00
C ALA A 384 3.18 26.45 -0.62
N GLY A 385 3.37 26.75 0.67
CA GLY A 385 3.29 28.11 1.23
C GLY A 385 1.87 28.59 1.57
N VAL A 386 0.82 27.90 1.15
CA VAL A 386 -0.56 28.19 1.60
C VAL A 386 -0.68 27.86 3.09
N ALA A 387 -1.46 28.66 3.83
CA ALA A 387 -1.68 28.46 5.25
C ALA A 387 -2.27 27.07 5.54
N TYR A 388 -1.65 26.36 6.47
CA TYR A 388 -2.12 25.05 6.92
C TYR A 388 -3.17 25.21 8.02
N LEU A 389 -4.16 24.33 8.03
CA LEU A 389 -5.31 24.35 8.92
C LEU A 389 -4.93 24.46 10.42
N HIS A 390 -3.90 23.73 10.83
CA HIS A 390 -3.43 23.67 12.22
C HIS A 390 -2.22 24.61 12.50
N GLY A 391 -1.98 25.61 11.64
CA GLY A 391 -0.88 26.56 11.75
C GLY A 391 0.36 26.17 10.93
N GLY A 392 1.16 27.18 10.59
CA GLY A 392 2.23 27.03 9.61
C GLY A 392 1.71 27.05 8.17
N THR A 393 2.45 26.48 7.26
CA THR A 393 2.14 26.43 5.83
C THR A 393 2.37 25.03 5.26
N TYR A 394 1.69 24.70 4.18
CA TYR A 394 1.96 23.48 3.42
C TYR A 394 3.40 23.49 2.88
N GLY A 395 4.09 22.36 3.04
CA GLY A 395 5.42 22.11 2.50
C GLY A 395 5.40 21.68 1.03
N THR A 396 6.57 21.24 0.56
CA THR A 396 6.81 20.84 -0.85
C THR A 396 6.99 19.33 -1.03
N GLU A 397 6.98 18.55 0.05
CA GLU A 397 7.28 17.13 -0.01
C GLU A 397 6.18 16.39 -0.76
N MET A 398 6.62 15.49 -1.64
CA MET A 398 5.77 14.62 -2.46
C MET A 398 6.02 13.15 -2.18
N CYS A 399 6.90 12.85 -1.22
CA CYS A 399 7.27 11.53 -0.75
C CYS A 399 7.83 11.63 0.66
N LEU A 400 7.74 10.58 1.44
CA LEU A 400 8.29 10.50 2.79
C LEU A 400 9.80 10.24 2.73
N PRO A 401 10.62 10.94 3.53
CA PRO A 401 12.07 10.71 3.55
C PRO A 401 12.39 9.33 4.15
N LEU A 402 13.57 8.77 3.84
CA LEU A 402 14.08 7.58 4.53
C LEU A 402 14.32 7.91 6.01
N PRO A 403 13.69 7.19 6.97
CA PRO A 403 13.74 7.59 8.38
C PRO A 403 15.09 7.34 9.04
N ASP A 404 15.38 8.12 10.08
CA ASP A 404 16.60 8.01 10.88
C ASP A 404 16.76 6.62 11.52
N VAL A 405 15.67 5.93 11.83
CA VAL A 405 15.71 4.56 12.36
C VAL A 405 16.39 3.61 11.39
N GLU A 406 16.20 3.81 10.08
CA GLU A 406 16.91 3.03 9.06
C GLU A 406 18.33 3.57 8.85
N ARG A 407 18.49 4.88 8.66
CA ARG A 407 19.78 5.53 8.41
C ARG A 407 20.80 5.23 9.50
N ASN A 408 20.40 5.36 10.77
CA ASN A 408 21.31 5.24 11.91
C ASN A 408 21.73 3.79 12.18
N ASN A 409 20.89 2.82 11.83
CA ASN A 409 21.12 1.40 12.08
C ASN A 409 21.66 0.63 10.85
N ASN A 410 21.84 1.30 9.72
CA ASN A 410 22.32 0.71 8.49
C ASN A 410 23.73 1.22 8.14
N PRO A 411 24.77 0.36 8.25
CA PRO A 411 26.15 0.76 7.95
C PRO A 411 26.42 1.03 6.46
N ASN A 412 25.51 0.58 5.57
CA ASN A 412 25.65 0.69 4.13
C ASN A 412 25.00 1.96 3.53
N ILE A 413 24.40 2.79 4.38
CA ILE A 413 23.91 4.11 3.98
C ILE A 413 25.02 5.12 4.25
N ASN A 414 25.42 5.88 3.22
CA ASN A 414 26.40 6.94 3.37
C ASN A 414 25.85 8.03 4.29
N LYS A 415 26.51 8.24 5.43
CA LYS A 415 26.20 9.29 6.42
C LYS A 415 26.72 10.67 5.99
N THR A 416 26.79 10.94 4.69
CA THR A 416 27.20 12.25 4.17
C THR A 416 26.03 13.22 4.25
N GLY A 417 26.01 14.03 5.28
CA GLY A 417 25.09 15.17 5.44
C GLY A 417 24.19 15.04 6.69
N ALA A 418 24.80 15.08 7.89
CA ALA A 418 24.12 15.54 9.08
C ALA A 418 24.45 17.01 9.31
#